data_6a2c0cd8573e7712633cae3cf8199571
#
_entry.id   6a2c0cd8573e7712633cae3cf8199571
#
_cell.length_a   1.000
_cell.length_b   1.000
_cell.length_c   1.000
_cell.angle_alpha   90.00
_cell.angle_beta   90.00
_cell.angle_gamma   90.00
#
_symmetry.space_group_name_H-M   'P 1'
#
loop_
_entity.id
_entity.type
_entity.pdbx_description
1 polymer ?
#
loop_
_entity_poly.entity_id
_entity_poly.type
_entity_poly.pdbx_seq_one_letter_code
_entity_poly.pdbx_strand_id
1 'polypeptide(L)'
;MPSVVWPLQKGRPKVEIVLTLAVGGQKVTRVLLADTGAGSDQALFELVLDEDDCLLCHSSVMGRLQLHGAYSGAHPVYGVRVQIPQLGFDEEIEVVGVPKTPIGLHGIAGFRFLNRFTYGNFGDAGQFGIES
;
A
#
# COMPACT_ATOMS: atom_id res chain seq x y z
N MET A 1 -15.50 -0.83 16.53
CA MET A 1 -14.20 -0.85 15.81
C MET A 1 -14.37 -0.22 14.44
N PRO A 2 -13.60 0.81 14.09
CA PRO A 2 -13.73 1.41 12.76
C PRO A 2 -13.34 0.41 11.68
N SER A 3 -14.07 0.44 10.59
CA SER A 3 -13.87 -0.42 9.45
C SER A 3 -14.14 0.35 8.15
N VAL A 4 -13.59 -0.15 7.06
CA VAL A 4 -13.86 0.36 5.72
C VAL A 4 -13.90 -0.81 4.76
N VAL A 5 -14.83 -0.76 3.79
CA VAL A 5 -14.96 -1.76 2.75
C VAL A 5 -14.94 -1.07 1.39
N TRP A 6 -14.41 -1.77 0.41
CA TRP A 6 -14.38 -1.30 -0.99
C TRP A 6 -14.93 -2.40 -1.89
N PRO A 7 -15.68 -2.04 -2.94
CA PRO A 7 -16.04 -3.00 -3.97
C PRO A 7 -14.77 -3.60 -4.60
N LEU A 8 -14.84 -4.85 -5.03
CA LEU A 8 -13.75 -5.44 -5.79
C LEU A 8 -13.51 -4.61 -7.06
N GLN A 9 -12.24 -4.45 -7.42
CA GLN A 9 -11.87 -3.78 -8.67
C GLN A 9 -11.46 -4.84 -9.68
N LYS A 10 -12.26 -5.00 -10.73
CA LYS A 10 -12.06 -6.04 -11.74
C LYS A 10 -11.92 -7.43 -11.11
N GLY A 11 -12.74 -7.70 -10.10
CA GLY A 11 -12.75 -8.96 -9.37
C GLY A 11 -11.60 -9.15 -8.38
N ARG A 12 -10.82 -8.11 -8.07
CA ARG A 12 -9.67 -8.21 -7.18
C ARG A 12 -9.86 -7.37 -5.92
N PRO A 13 -9.34 -7.84 -4.78
CA PRO A 13 -9.38 -7.06 -3.54
C PRO A 13 -8.44 -5.86 -3.63
N LYS A 14 -8.91 -4.73 -3.15
CA LYS A 14 -8.13 -3.49 -3.14
C LYS A 14 -8.18 -2.81 -1.78
N VAL A 15 -7.16 -1.98 -1.55
CA VAL A 15 -7.08 -1.06 -0.41
C VAL A 15 -6.86 0.35 -0.97
N GLU A 16 -7.58 1.32 -0.47
CA GLU A 16 -7.37 2.72 -0.85
C GLU A 16 -6.68 3.46 0.29
N ILE A 17 -5.57 4.07 -0.03
CA ILE A 17 -4.79 4.86 0.93
C ILE A 17 -4.72 6.31 0.46
N VAL A 18 -4.39 7.20 1.41
CA VAL A 18 -4.19 8.62 1.14
C VAL A 18 -2.72 8.95 1.37
N LEU A 19 -2.12 9.61 0.40
CA LEU A 19 -0.77 10.17 0.48
C LEU A 19 -0.87 11.68 0.55
N THR A 20 0.10 12.32 1.22
CA THR A 20 0.20 13.77 1.27
C THR A 20 1.41 14.20 0.44
N LEU A 21 1.17 14.96 -0.62
CA LEU A 21 2.23 15.48 -1.47
C LEU A 21 2.96 16.60 -0.75
N ALA A 22 4.28 16.64 -0.87
CA ALA A 22 5.11 17.62 -0.18
C ALA A 22 4.84 19.06 -0.66
N VAL A 23 4.63 19.21 -1.98
CA VAL A 23 4.32 20.53 -2.56
C VAL A 23 2.84 20.83 -2.36
N GLY A 24 2.52 21.86 -1.59
CA GLY A 24 1.15 22.29 -1.35
C GLY A 24 0.36 21.44 -0.34
N GLY A 25 0.91 20.34 0.16
CA GLY A 25 0.23 19.48 1.12
C GLY A 25 -1.01 18.79 0.56
N GLN A 26 -1.14 18.70 -0.76
CA GLN A 26 -2.30 18.10 -1.40
C GLN A 26 -2.41 16.61 -1.05
N LYS A 27 -3.61 16.17 -0.72
CA LYS A 27 -3.88 14.76 -0.47
C LYS A 27 -4.38 14.07 -1.72
N VAL A 28 -3.83 12.89 -2.00
CA VAL A 28 -4.21 12.08 -3.16
C VAL A 28 -4.52 10.67 -2.71
N THR A 29 -5.55 10.07 -3.33
CA THR A 29 -5.91 8.67 -3.08
C THR A 29 -5.14 7.78 -4.02
N ARG A 30 -4.62 6.66 -3.51
CA ARG A 30 -3.97 5.62 -4.29
C ARG A 30 -4.64 4.29 -4.03
N VAL A 31 -4.88 3.54 -5.10
CA VAL A 31 -5.56 2.25 -5.06
C VAL A 31 -4.51 1.15 -5.18
N LEU A 32 -4.45 0.28 -4.17
CA LEU A 32 -3.47 -0.80 -4.09
C LEU A 32 -4.15 -2.15 -4.19
N LEU A 33 -3.51 -3.11 -4.84
CA LEU A 33 -3.95 -4.50 -4.78
C LEU A 33 -3.66 -5.04 -3.37
N ALA A 34 -4.67 -5.61 -2.73
CA ALA A 34 -4.47 -6.32 -1.47
C ALA A 34 -3.91 -7.70 -1.77
N ASP A 35 -2.63 -7.92 -1.48
CA ASP A 35 -1.91 -9.14 -1.85
C ASP A 35 -1.22 -9.75 -0.64
N THR A 36 -1.87 -10.73 -0.01
CA THR A 36 -1.31 -11.45 1.14
C THR A 36 -0.13 -12.34 0.77
N GLY A 37 0.08 -12.59 -0.52
CA GLY A 37 1.24 -13.34 -1.00
C GLY A 37 2.49 -12.48 -1.18
N ALA A 38 2.38 -11.16 -1.04
CA ALA A 38 3.52 -10.25 -1.18
C ALA A 38 4.20 -10.03 0.19
N GLY A 39 5.37 -10.62 0.36
CA GLY A 39 6.13 -10.53 1.60
C GLY A 39 5.63 -11.47 2.69
N SER A 40 6.08 -11.22 3.91
CA SER A 40 5.72 -11.97 5.10
C SER A 40 5.58 -11.00 6.28
N ASP A 41 5.28 -11.51 7.47
CA ASP A 41 5.22 -10.69 8.68
C ASP A 41 6.58 -10.08 9.05
N GLN A 42 7.66 -10.62 8.51
CA GLN A 42 9.03 -10.14 8.73
C GLN A 42 9.62 -9.44 7.50
N ALA A 43 8.81 -9.15 6.49
CA ALA A 43 9.27 -8.44 5.31
C ALA A 43 9.80 -7.05 5.66
N LEU A 44 10.77 -6.56 4.89
CA LEU A 44 11.35 -5.24 5.09
C LEU A 44 10.53 -4.14 4.41
N PHE A 45 9.33 -4.47 3.95
CA PHE A 45 8.41 -3.51 3.35
C PHE A 45 6.97 -3.90 3.69
N GLU A 46 6.09 -2.91 3.66
CA GLU A 46 4.66 -3.10 3.85
C GLU A 46 3.88 -2.85 2.56
N LEU A 47 4.31 -1.87 1.77
CA LEU A 47 3.68 -1.50 0.52
C LEU A 47 4.71 -1.49 -0.60
N VAL A 48 4.22 -1.69 -1.83
CA VAL A 48 4.95 -1.40 -3.06
C VAL A 48 4.19 -0.29 -3.78
N LEU A 49 4.87 0.81 -4.09
CA LEU A 49 4.28 1.96 -4.80
C LEU A 49 5.15 2.31 -5.99
N ASP A 50 4.56 3.06 -6.94
CA ASP A 50 5.37 3.73 -7.96
C ASP A 50 6.37 4.65 -7.27
N GLU A 51 7.63 4.60 -7.71
CA GLU A 51 8.67 5.46 -7.14
C GLU A 51 8.32 6.93 -7.25
N ASP A 52 7.63 7.33 -8.32
CA ASP A 52 7.19 8.72 -8.48
C ASP A 52 6.32 9.19 -7.32
N ASP A 53 5.46 8.35 -6.78
CA ASP A 53 4.65 8.71 -5.61
C ASP A 53 5.52 8.92 -4.37
N CYS A 54 6.55 8.10 -4.18
CA CYS A 54 7.50 8.28 -3.08
C CYS A 54 8.23 9.61 -3.20
N LEU A 55 8.67 9.96 -4.41
CA LEU A 55 9.38 11.22 -4.67
C LEU A 55 8.47 12.42 -4.48
N LEU A 56 7.21 12.35 -4.90
CA LEU A 56 6.23 13.42 -4.71
C LEU A 56 5.93 13.69 -3.24
N CYS A 57 6.09 12.70 -2.37
CA CYS A 57 5.94 12.86 -0.94
C CYS A 57 7.23 13.33 -0.25
N HIS A 58 8.31 13.57 -1.01
CA HIS A 58 9.67 13.88 -0.48
C HIS A 58 10.12 12.84 0.55
N SER A 59 9.82 11.59 0.31
CA SER A 59 10.15 10.51 1.22
C SER A 59 11.66 10.26 1.25
N SER A 60 12.18 9.92 2.43
CA SER A 60 13.60 9.60 2.59
C SER A 60 13.87 8.15 2.21
N VAL A 61 14.99 7.93 1.50
CA VAL A 61 15.46 6.58 1.20
C VAL A 61 16.03 5.97 2.48
N MET A 62 15.51 4.81 2.87
CA MET A 62 15.93 4.11 4.08
C MET A 62 16.86 2.94 3.79
N GLY A 63 16.97 2.53 2.53
CA GLY A 63 17.78 1.39 2.10
C GLY A 63 17.37 0.89 0.74
N ARG A 64 17.83 -0.31 0.41
CA ARG A 64 17.47 -0.98 -0.84
C ARG A 64 17.09 -2.43 -0.54
N LEU A 65 16.19 -2.97 -1.33
CA LEU A 65 15.69 -4.32 -1.15
C LEU A 65 15.63 -5.04 -2.49
N GLN A 66 16.10 -6.30 -2.51
CA GLN A 66 15.97 -7.16 -3.69
C GLN A 66 14.58 -7.78 -3.70
N LEU A 67 13.84 -7.57 -4.79
CA LEU A 67 12.56 -8.20 -5.01
C LEU A 67 12.66 -9.29 -6.07
N HIS A 68 11.70 -10.21 -6.05
CA HIS A 68 11.57 -11.30 -7.00
C HIS A 68 10.19 -11.26 -7.64
N GLY A 69 9.99 -12.00 -8.74
CA GLY A 69 8.72 -12.03 -9.44
C GLY A 69 8.52 -10.82 -10.35
N ALA A 70 7.31 -10.26 -10.34
CA ALA A 70 6.92 -9.19 -11.27
C ALA A 70 7.75 -7.90 -11.12
N TYR A 71 8.29 -7.66 -9.92
CA TYR A 71 9.09 -6.47 -9.62
C TYR A 71 10.54 -6.82 -9.34
N SER A 72 11.08 -7.83 -10.03
CA SER A 72 12.43 -8.30 -9.75
C SER A 72 13.47 -7.19 -9.91
N GLY A 73 14.52 -7.24 -9.10
CA GLY A 73 15.59 -6.27 -9.08
C GLY A 73 15.76 -5.63 -7.70
N ALA A 74 16.75 -4.75 -7.59
CA ALA A 74 17.02 -4.00 -6.38
C ALA A 74 16.29 -2.65 -6.45
N HIS A 75 15.48 -2.36 -5.43
CA HIS A 75 14.65 -1.15 -5.40
C HIS A 75 14.86 -0.40 -4.09
N PRO A 76 14.75 0.93 -4.11
CA PRO A 76 14.86 1.71 -2.88
C PRO A 76 13.66 1.49 -1.96
N VAL A 77 13.91 1.53 -0.66
CA VAL A 77 12.89 1.51 0.38
C VAL A 77 12.77 2.92 0.94
N TYR A 78 11.54 3.42 1.00
CA TYR A 78 11.21 4.75 1.50
C TYR A 78 10.36 4.67 2.76
N GLY A 79 10.49 5.68 3.63
CA GLY A 79 9.51 5.93 4.68
C GLY A 79 8.45 6.89 4.16
N VAL A 80 7.21 6.45 4.02
CA VAL A 80 6.13 7.24 3.44
C VAL A 80 4.98 7.34 4.44
N ARG A 81 4.50 8.57 4.66
CA ARG A 81 3.30 8.77 5.48
C ARG A 81 2.06 8.30 4.73
N VAL A 82 1.33 7.38 5.33
CA VAL A 82 0.14 6.77 4.75
C VAL A 82 -1.03 6.97 5.69
N GLN A 83 -2.16 7.40 5.14
CA GLN A 83 -3.39 7.60 5.89
C GLN A 83 -4.52 6.74 5.34
N ILE A 84 -5.36 6.23 6.24
CA ILE A 84 -6.67 5.66 5.92
C ILE A 84 -7.64 6.35 6.88
N PRO A 85 -8.20 7.50 6.48
CA PRO A 85 -8.97 8.34 7.41
C PRO A 85 -10.16 7.63 8.06
N GLN A 86 -10.81 6.72 7.33
CA GLN A 86 -11.95 5.96 7.86
C GLN A 86 -11.58 5.10 9.06
N LEU A 87 -10.30 4.75 9.19
CA LEU A 87 -9.78 3.93 10.31
C LEU A 87 -9.06 4.78 11.36
N GLY A 88 -8.88 6.07 11.11
CA GLY A 88 -8.00 6.88 11.94
C GLY A 88 -6.53 6.49 11.80
N PHE A 89 -6.17 5.77 10.74
CA PHE A 89 -4.80 5.32 10.51
C PHE A 89 -3.98 6.44 9.87
N ASP A 90 -2.82 6.73 10.47
CA ASP A 90 -1.89 7.76 9.99
C ASP A 90 -0.50 7.44 10.52
N GLU A 91 0.32 6.78 9.71
CA GLU A 91 1.65 6.34 10.12
C GLU A 91 2.65 6.42 8.98
N GLU A 92 3.93 6.49 9.34
CA GLU A 92 5.02 6.34 8.39
C GLU A 92 5.24 4.84 8.14
N ILE A 93 5.22 4.46 6.86
CA ILE A 93 5.25 3.06 6.42
C ILE A 93 6.50 2.83 5.57
N GLU A 94 7.11 1.67 5.71
CA GLU A 94 8.21 1.23 4.85
C GLU A 94 7.65 0.79 3.50
N VAL A 95 8.05 1.48 2.44
CA VAL A 95 7.53 1.33 1.09
C VAL A 95 8.67 1.05 0.12
N VAL A 96 8.52 0.01 -0.70
CA VAL A 96 9.43 -0.21 -1.84
C VAL A 96 8.93 0.63 -3.01
N GLY A 97 9.80 1.49 -3.55
CA GLY A 97 9.51 2.27 -4.74
C GLY A 97 9.95 1.52 -5.99
N VAL A 98 9.03 1.24 -6.90
CA VAL A 98 9.33 0.58 -8.18
C VAL A 98 9.10 1.56 -9.33
N PRO A 99 9.83 1.40 -10.47
CA PRO A 99 9.74 2.36 -11.57
C PRO A 99 8.33 2.47 -12.15
N LYS A 100 7.56 1.37 -12.14
CA LYS A 100 6.18 1.38 -12.63
C LYS A 100 5.48 0.11 -12.18
N THR A 101 4.25 0.26 -11.68
CA THR A 101 3.43 -0.90 -11.33
C THR A 101 2.72 -1.41 -12.58
N PRO A 102 2.89 -2.69 -12.95
CA PRO A 102 2.43 -3.18 -14.25
C PRO A 102 0.95 -3.53 -14.33
N ILE A 103 0.19 -3.48 -13.23
CA ILE A 103 -1.17 -4.06 -13.16
C ILE A 103 -2.30 -3.04 -13.16
N GLY A 104 -2.06 -1.81 -13.61
CA GLY A 104 -3.13 -0.80 -13.69
C GLY A 104 -3.63 -0.29 -12.35
N LEU A 105 -2.99 -0.64 -11.26
CA LEU A 105 -3.19 -0.10 -9.92
C LEU A 105 -1.96 0.71 -9.53
N HIS A 106 -2.06 1.47 -8.44
CA HIS A 106 -0.96 2.33 -8.01
C HIS A 106 0.11 1.58 -7.22
N GLY A 107 -0.14 0.34 -6.87
CA GLY A 107 0.80 -0.48 -6.13
C GLY A 107 0.17 -1.70 -5.47
N ILE A 108 0.85 -2.20 -4.45
CA ILE A 108 0.46 -3.42 -3.73
C ILE A 108 0.50 -3.15 -2.22
N ALA A 109 -0.56 -3.57 -1.52
CA ALA A 109 -0.55 -3.69 -0.08
C ALA A 109 -0.13 -5.12 0.27
N GLY A 110 1.05 -5.27 0.83
CA GLY A 110 1.61 -6.58 1.16
C GLY A 110 1.09 -7.16 2.45
N PHE A 111 1.51 -8.39 2.74
CA PHE A 111 1.02 -9.12 3.90
C PHE A 111 1.30 -8.38 5.21
N ARG A 112 2.50 -7.83 5.38
CA ARG A 112 2.87 -7.14 6.62
C ARG A 112 1.96 -5.94 6.90
N PHE A 113 1.55 -5.22 5.87
CA PHE A 113 0.60 -4.11 6.02
C PHE A 113 -0.78 -4.63 6.39
N LEU A 114 -1.29 -5.60 5.63
CA LEU A 114 -2.62 -6.16 5.85
C LEU A 114 -2.73 -6.80 7.25
N ASN A 115 -1.65 -7.40 7.71
CA ASN A 115 -1.61 -8.08 9.01
C ASN A 115 -1.71 -7.12 10.21
N ARG A 116 -1.66 -5.81 9.99
CA ARG A 116 -1.97 -4.80 11.01
C ARG A 116 -3.45 -4.77 11.35
N PHE A 117 -4.31 -5.34 10.50
CA PHE A 117 -5.76 -5.20 10.55
C PHE A 117 -6.43 -6.56 10.53
N THR A 118 -7.70 -6.58 10.93
CA THR A 118 -8.59 -7.67 10.53
C THR A 118 -9.05 -7.37 9.12
N TYR A 119 -8.95 -8.33 8.22
CA TYR A 119 -9.30 -8.12 6.81
C TYR A 119 -10.07 -9.30 6.24
N GLY A 120 -10.80 -9.04 5.16
CA GLY A 120 -11.56 -10.05 4.46
C GLY A 120 -12.77 -9.45 3.78
N ASN A 121 -13.72 -10.28 3.39
CA ASN A 121 -14.91 -9.81 2.70
C ASN A 121 -16.07 -9.44 3.66
N PHE A 122 -15.94 -9.73 4.93
CA PHE A 122 -16.94 -9.47 5.95
C PHE A 122 -18.35 -9.97 5.57
N GLY A 123 -18.41 -11.14 4.93
CA GLY A 123 -19.66 -11.77 4.57
C GLY A 123 -20.26 -11.36 3.22
N ASP A 124 -19.61 -10.48 2.46
CA ASP A 124 -20.06 -10.06 1.14
C ASP A 124 -18.94 -10.34 0.10
N ALA A 125 -19.17 -11.30 -0.77
CA ALA A 125 -18.17 -11.74 -1.75
C ALA A 125 -17.81 -10.69 -2.79
N GLY A 126 -18.56 -9.59 -2.90
CA GLY A 126 -18.29 -8.50 -3.84
C GLY A 126 -17.41 -7.39 -3.28
N GLN A 127 -16.89 -7.55 -2.07
CA GLN A 127 -16.12 -6.50 -1.40
C GLN A 127 -14.88 -7.04 -0.72
N PHE A 128 -13.97 -6.12 -0.40
CA PHE A 128 -12.86 -6.36 0.51
C PHE A 128 -12.82 -5.25 1.55
N GLY A 129 -12.57 -5.60 2.79
CA GLY A 129 -12.54 -4.63 3.87
C GLY A 129 -11.42 -4.84 4.86
N ILE A 130 -11.13 -3.79 5.62
CA ILE A 130 -10.19 -3.83 6.73
C ILE A 130 -10.82 -3.16 7.95
N GLU A 131 -10.46 -3.67 9.12
CA GLU A 131 -10.96 -3.20 10.40
C GLU A 131 -9.80 -3.06 11.37
N SER A 132 -9.75 -1.96 12.06
CA SER A 132 -8.67 -1.72 13.04
C SER A 132 -8.92 -2.39 14.38
#